data_11e25b970b1e6539d6ef5bd2ac5faccb
#
_entry.id   11e25b970b1e6539d6ef5bd2ac5faccb
#
_cell.length_a   1.000
_cell.length_b   1.000
_cell.length_c   1.000
_cell.angle_alpha   90.00
_cell.angle_beta   90.00
_cell.angle_gamma   90.00
#
_symmetry.space_group_name_H-M   'P 1'
#
loop_
_entity.id
_entity.type
_entity.pdbx_description
1 polymer ?
#
loop_
_entity_poly.entity_id
_entity_poly.type
_entity_poly.pdbx_seq_one_letter_code
_entity_poly.pdbx_strand_id
1 'polypeptide(L)'
;MTRFLKGTDRPLAEAYQLALLDLDGVVYRGKNPVEYAADSIRAAEAAGMTIEYTTNNSSRFQHVVADQLKGFGLDVEPWQVITSSVVAARVVAKALPAGARVQVLGAEH
;
A
#
# COMPACT_ATOMS: atom_id res chain seq x y z
N MET A 1 -0.02 -8.94 26.78
CA MET A 1 0.87 -8.13 27.55
C MET A 1 1.49 -7.05 26.70
N THR A 2 1.39 -5.84 27.15
CA THR A 2 1.76 -4.67 26.37
C THR A 2 3.18 -4.16 26.58
N ARG A 3 3.95 -4.75 27.50
CA ARG A 3 5.32 -4.29 27.73
C ARG A 3 6.23 -4.37 26.50
N PHE A 4 5.85 -5.15 25.48
CA PHE A 4 6.57 -5.26 24.22
C PHE A 4 6.15 -4.19 23.20
N LEU A 5 5.04 -3.53 23.47
CA LEU A 5 4.53 -2.47 22.60
C LEU A 5 4.80 -1.15 23.27
N LYS A 6 5.71 -0.40 22.69
CA LYS A 6 6.03 0.94 23.20
C LYS A 6 5.18 1.97 22.47
N GLY A 7 4.59 2.88 23.22
CA GLY A 7 4.00 4.05 22.65
C GLY A 7 5.07 5.02 22.14
N THR A 8 4.62 6.12 21.61
CA THR A 8 5.50 7.19 21.13
C THR A 8 5.22 8.45 21.95
N ASP A 9 6.28 9.24 22.21
CA ASP A 9 6.17 10.51 22.93
C ASP A 9 5.54 11.61 22.07
N ARG A 10 5.48 11.40 20.77
CA ARG A 10 4.90 12.34 19.81
C ARG A 10 4.24 11.58 18.67
N PRO A 11 3.32 12.21 17.92
CA PRO A 11 2.70 11.55 16.77
C PRO A 11 3.73 11.01 15.78
N LEU A 12 3.47 9.85 15.20
CA LEU A 12 4.37 9.23 14.24
C LEU A 12 4.63 10.12 13.03
N ALA A 13 3.64 10.91 12.62
CA ALA A 13 3.79 11.85 11.50
C ALA A 13 4.84 12.93 11.76
N GLU A 14 5.15 13.24 13.01
CA GLU A 14 6.23 14.17 13.38
C GLU A 14 7.58 13.48 13.42
N ALA A 15 7.61 12.17 13.68
CA ALA A 15 8.84 11.40 13.84
C ALA A 15 9.36 10.82 12.53
N TYR A 16 8.47 10.55 11.56
CA TYR A 16 8.79 9.86 10.31
C TYR A 16 8.25 10.62 9.11
N GLN A 17 8.92 10.49 7.97
CA GLN A 17 8.56 11.18 6.74
C GLN A 17 7.75 10.30 5.79
N LEU A 18 7.83 8.98 5.96
CA LEU A 18 7.20 8.01 5.08
C LEU A 18 6.50 6.94 5.91
N ALA A 19 5.29 6.60 5.53
CA ALA A 19 4.59 5.44 6.06
C ALA A 19 4.29 4.46 4.93
N LEU A 20 4.68 3.21 5.12
CA LEU A 20 4.30 2.09 4.26
C LEU A 20 3.20 1.32 4.97
N LEU A 21 1.99 1.34 4.42
CA LEU A 21 0.83 0.74 5.04
C LEU A 21 0.44 -0.53 4.32
N ASP A 22 0.31 -1.62 5.06
CA ASP A 22 -0.35 -2.82 4.58
C ASP A 22 -1.85 -2.51 4.41
N LEU A 23 -2.48 -3.08 3.38
CA LEU A 23 -3.87 -2.77 3.07
C LEU A 23 -4.84 -3.70 3.79
N ASP A 24 -4.71 -5.01 3.61
CA ASP A 24 -5.65 -5.98 4.16
C ASP A 24 -5.59 -6.00 5.68
N GLY A 25 -6.72 -5.74 6.32
CA GLY A 25 -6.84 -5.71 7.77
C GLY A 25 -6.35 -4.43 8.44
N VAL A 26 -5.71 -3.54 7.69
CA VAL A 26 -5.20 -2.25 8.19
C VAL A 26 -6.01 -1.09 7.66
N VAL A 27 -6.17 -1.00 6.34
CA VAL A 27 -6.93 0.08 5.68
C VAL A 27 -8.34 -0.37 5.35
N TYR A 28 -8.50 -1.61 4.91
CA TYR A 28 -9.81 -2.18 4.62
C TYR A 28 -9.84 -3.68 4.94
N ARG A 29 -11.05 -4.22 4.99
CA ARG A 29 -11.31 -5.66 5.08
C ARG A 29 -12.29 -6.03 3.97
N GLY A 30 -11.82 -6.72 2.94
CA GLY A 30 -12.63 -6.99 1.77
C GLY A 30 -13.07 -5.70 1.10
N LYS A 31 -14.38 -5.44 1.07
CA LYS A 31 -14.96 -4.22 0.48
C LYS A 31 -15.16 -3.09 1.49
N ASN A 32 -14.94 -3.35 2.78
CA ASN A 32 -15.26 -2.41 3.84
C ASN A 32 -14.01 -1.72 4.36
N PRO A 33 -14.04 -0.40 4.56
CA PRO A 33 -12.91 0.30 5.17
C PRO A 33 -12.78 -0.07 6.65
N VAL A 34 -11.55 -0.04 7.15
CA VAL A 34 -11.30 -0.13 8.59
C VAL A 34 -11.66 1.20 9.21
N GLU A 35 -12.39 1.16 10.32
CA GLU A 35 -12.82 2.35 11.03
C GLU A 35 -11.63 3.25 11.40
N TYR A 36 -11.78 4.56 11.19
CA TYR A 36 -10.76 5.60 11.43
C TYR A 36 -9.51 5.54 10.55
N ALA A 37 -9.31 4.50 9.75
CA ALA A 37 -8.08 4.39 8.95
C ALA A 37 -7.95 5.55 7.95
N ALA A 38 -9.00 5.85 7.20
CA ALA A 38 -8.97 6.94 6.22
C ALA A 38 -8.72 8.30 6.88
N ASP A 39 -9.37 8.57 8.00
CA ASP A 39 -9.19 9.83 8.72
C ASP A 39 -7.77 9.98 9.24
N SER A 40 -7.20 8.91 9.78
CA SER A 40 -5.83 8.90 10.29
C SER A 40 -4.82 9.11 9.18
N ILE A 41 -5.04 8.48 8.01
CA ILE A 41 -4.17 8.64 6.84
C ILE A 41 -4.21 10.08 6.34
N ARG A 42 -5.41 10.67 6.21
CA ARG A 42 -5.53 12.07 5.79
C ARG A 42 -4.86 13.03 6.76
N ALA A 43 -4.97 12.76 8.05
CA ALA A 43 -4.31 13.58 9.06
C ALA A 43 -2.78 13.49 8.95
N ALA A 44 -2.25 12.29 8.70
CA ALA A 44 -0.81 12.10 8.51
C ALA A 44 -0.30 12.82 7.25
N GLU A 45 -1.05 12.74 6.15
CA GLU A 45 -0.70 13.45 4.92
C GLU A 45 -0.74 14.97 5.12
N ALA A 46 -1.74 15.47 5.83
CA ALA A 46 -1.84 16.91 6.14
C ALA A 46 -0.67 17.38 7.01
N ALA A 47 -0.11 16.50 7.83
CA ALA A 47 1.09 16.79 8.62
C ALA A 47 2.40 16.68 7.82
N GLY A 48 2.33 16.37 6.52
CA GLY A 48 3.48 16.31 5.64
C GLY A 48 4.09 14.92 5.44
N MET A 49 3.47 13.89 5.96
CA MET A 49 3.95 12.52 5.78
C MET A 49 3.58 11.99 4.39
N THR A 50 4.52 11.34 3.73
CA THR A 50 4.25 10.60 2.50
C THR A 50 3.68 9.23 2.84
N ILE A 51 2.59 8.86 2.18
CA ILE A 51 1.94 7.57 2.40
C ILE A 51 2.06 6.73 1.13
N GLU A 52 2.51 5.49 1.30
CA GLU A 52 2.47 4.48 0.27
C GLU A 52 1.80 3.22 0.83
N TYR A 53 1.17 2.45 -0.04
CA TYR A 53 0.37 1.29 0.35
C TYR A 53 0.99 0.04 -0.23
N THR A 54 1.07 -1.02 0.58
CA THR A 54 1.61 -2.30 0.15
C THR A 54 0.54 -3.37 0.22
N THR A 55 0.55 -4.29 -0.73
CA THR A 55 -0.36 -5.42 -0.72
C THR A 55 0.30 -6.65 -1.32
N ASN A 56 0.04 -7.81 -0.71
CA ASN A 56 0.43 -9.10 -1.25
C ASN A 56 -0.59 -9.64 -2.26
N ASN A 57 -1.72 -8.98 -2.42
CA ASN A 57 -2.70 -9.37 -3.43
C ASN A 57 -2.19 -8.95 -4.81
N SER A 58 -1.67 -9.91 -5.57
CA SER A 58 -1.11 -9.68 -6.90
C SER A 58 -2.13 -9.82 -8.02
N SER A 59 -3.40 -10.11 -7.69
CA SER A 59 -4.45 -10.34 -8.69
C SER A 59 -5.11 -9.05 -9.18
N ARG A 60 -4.73 -7.89 -8.66
CA ARG A 60 -5.34 -6.60 -8.99
C ARG A 60 -4.29 -5.61 -9.45
N PHE A 61 -4.61 -4.82 -10.48
CA PHE A 61 -3.76 -3.73 -10.91
C PHE A 61 -3.72 -2.59 -9.88
N GLN A 62 -2.64 -1.83 -9.90
CA GLN A 62 -2.46 -0.70 -9.00
C GLN A 62 -3.61 0.31 -9.09
N HIS A 63 -4.08 0.61 -10.31
CA HIS A 63 -5.17 1.58 -10.49
C HIS A 63 -6.49 1.10 -9.88
N VAL A 64 -6.76 -0.20 -9.89
CA VAL A 64 -7.98 -0.77 -9.30
C VAL A 64 -7.95 -0.59 -7.79
N VAL A 65 -6.81 -0.85 -7.17
CA VAL A 65 -6.64 -0.66 -5.72
C VAL A 65 -6.72 0.82 -5.37
N ALA A 66 -6.07 1.69 -6.15
CA ALA A 66 -6.14 3.13 -5.93
C ALA A 66 -7.59 3.65 -6.02
N ASP A 67 -8.38 3.16 -6.98
CA ASP A 67 -9.78 3.53 -7.12
C ASP A 67 -10.61 3.09 -5.91
N GLN A 68 -10.34 1.91 -5.36
CA GLN A 68 -10.99 1.46 -4.14
C GLN A 68 -10.67 2.38 -2.97
N LEU A 69 -9.42 2.78 -2.82
CA LEU A 69 -8.99 3.68 -1.75
C LEU A 69 -9.59 5.07 -1.91
N LYS A 70 -9.73 5.56 -3.14
CA LYS A 70 -10.45 6.81 -3.42
C LYS A 70 -11.91 6.73 -2.97
N GLY A 71 -12.54 5.57 -3.11
CA GLY A 71 -13.89 5.33 -2.63
C GLY A 71 -14.03 5.47 -1.11
N PHE A 72 -12.95 5.33 -0.37
CA PHE A 72 -12.92 5.53 1.09
C PHE A 72 -12.59 6.98 1.48
N GLY A 73 -12.44 7.86 0.50
CA GLY A 73 -12.12 9.27 0.76
C GLY A 73 -10.63 9.58 0.80
N LEU A 74 -9.79 8.67 0.31
CA LEU A 74 -8.34 8.89 0.22
C LEU A 74 -7.95 9.39 -1.16
N ASP A 75 -7.00 10.31 -1.22
CA ASP A 75 -6.42 10.79 -2.46
C ASP A 75 -5.18 9.96 -2.78
N VAL A 76 -5.35 8.97 -3.64
CA VAL A 76 -4.30 7.98 -3.93
C VAL A 76 -4.04 7.90 -5.42
N GLU A 77 -2.78 8.09 -5.79
CA GLU A 77 -2.33 7.83 -7.15
C GLU A 77 -1.90 6.36 -7.29
N PRO A 78 -2.04 5.74 -8.48
CA PRO A 78 -1.67 4.33 -8.66
C PRO A 78 -0.23 4.01 -8.26
N TRP A 79 0.71 4.93 -8.46
CA TRP A 79 2.12 4.70 -8.10
C TRP A 79 2.34 4.55 -6.58
N GLN A 80 1.41 5.02 -5.76
CA GLN A 80 1.47 4.88 -4.31
C GLN A 80 1.09 3.46 -3.84
N VAL A 81 0.55 2.64 -4.73
CA VAL A 81 0.18 1.26 -4.41
C VAL A 81 1.29 0.33 -4.91
N ILE A 82 1.95 -0.32 -3.97
CA ILE A 82 3.05 -1.25 -4.25
C ILE A 82 2.51 -2.67 -4.11
N THR A 83 2.44 -3.39 -5.22
CA THR A 83 1.99 -4.78 -5.23
C THR A 83 3.16 -5.73 -5.37
N SER A 84 3.00 -6.95 -4.91
CA SER A 84 4.04 -7.98 -5.08
C SER A 84 4.32 -8.27 -6.56
N SER A 85 3.31 -8.20 -7.41
CA SER A 85 3.49 -8.43 -8.86
C SER A 85 4.31 -7.31 -9.51
N VAL A 86 4.12 -6.05 -9.11
CA VAL A 86 4.93 -4.93 -9.62
C VAL A 86 6.39 -5.08 -9.20
N VAL A 87 6.65 -5.45 -7.95
CA VAL A 87 8.00 -5.69 -7.46
C VAL A 87 8.64 -6.86 -8.20
N ALA A 88 7.90 -7.96 -8.38
CA ALA A 88 8.38 -9.12 -9.12
C ALA A 88 8.74 -8.75 -10.57
N ALA A 89 7.89 -7.97 -11.24
CA ALA A 89 8.16 -7.50 -12.59
C ALA A 89 9.45 -6.69 -12.70
N ARG A 90 9.70 -5.82 -11.73
CA ARG A 90 10.94 -5.04 -11.67
C ARG A 90 12.18 -5.91 -11.45
N VAL A 91 12.08 -6.92 -10.61
CA VAL A 91 13.17 -7.89 -10.37
C VAL A 91 13.48 -8.66 -11.65
N VAL A 92 12.45 -9.14 -12.34
CA VAL A 92 12.62 -9.86 -13.61
C VAL A 92 13.26 -8.96 -14.67
N ALA A 93 12.81 -7.71 -14.78
CA ALA A 93 13.35 -6.76 -15.75
C ALA A 93 14.84 -6.46 -15.53
N LYS A 94 15.30 -6.48 -14.28
CA LYS A 94 16.71 -6.30 -13.95
C LYS A 94 17.54 -7.56 -14.16
N ALA A 95 16.95 -8.74 -13.93
CA ALA A 95 17.68 -10.01 -13.94
C ALA A 95 17.80 -10.63 -15.34
N LEU A 96 16.88 -10.33 -16.27
CA LEU A 96 16.79 -10.98 -17.56
C LEU A 96 16.91 -9.97 -18.70
N PRO A 97 17.47 -10.40 -19.86
CA PRO A 97 17.58 -9.54 -21.04
C PRO A 97 16.21 -9.26 -21.65
N ALA A 98 16.14 -8.20 -22.44
CA ALA A 98 14.95 -7.89 -23.21
C ALA A 98 14.56 -9.05 -24.14
N GLY A 99 13.28 -9.37 -24.22
CA GLY A 99 12.77 -10.48 -25.03
C GLY A 99 12.84 -11.84 -24.35
N ALA A 100 13.32 -11.93 -23.12
CA ALA A 100 13.31 -13.18 -22.37
C ALA A 100 11.88 -13.69 -22.18
N ARG A 101 11.72 -15.01 -22.20
CA ARG A 101 10.41 -15.63 -21.98
C ARG A 101 10.16 -15.80 -20.49
N VAL A 102 8.99 -15.36 -20.06
CA VAL A 102 8.57 -15.48 -18.67
C VAL A 102 7.17 -16.09 -18.65
N GLN A 103 6.99 -17.16 -17.89
CA GLN A 103 5.67 -17.73 -17.65
C GLN A 103 5.06 -17.11 -16.42
N VAL A 104 3.83 -16.63 -16.55
CA VAL A 104 3.08 -16.02 -15.44
C VAL A 104 1.90 -16.91 -15.11
N LEU A 105 1.74 -17.20 -13.82
CA LEU A 105 0.57 -17.89 -13.27
C LEU A 105 -0.17 -16.91 -12.38
N GLY A 106 -1.43 -16.64 -12.69
CA GLY A 106 -2.23 -15.70 -11.92
C GLY A 106 -3.58 -15.45 -12.56
N ALA A 107 -4.29 -14.44 -12.07
CA ALA A 107 -5.57 -14.05 -12.62
C ALA A 107 -5.38 -13.32 -13.97
N GLU A 108 -6.36 -13.48 -14.85
CA GLU A 108 -6.43 -12.67 -16.07
C GLU A 108 -6.95 -11.27 -15.75
N HIS A 109 -6.43 -10.30 -16.48
CA HIS A 109 -6.80 -8.89 -16.34
C HIS A 109 -7.21 -8.29 -17.67
#